data_5410d4dccdd3cc5d10eddb8379769b24
#
_entry.id   5410d4dccdd3cc5d10eddb8379769b24
#
_cell.length_a   1.000
_cell.length_b   1.000
_cell.length_c   1.000
_cell.angle_alpha   90.00
_cell.angle_beta   90.00
_cell.angle_gamma   90.00
#
_symmetry.space_group_name_H-M   'P 1'
#
loop_
_entity.id
_entity.type
_entity.pdbx_description
1 polymer ?
#
loop_
_entity_poly.entity_id
_entity_poly.type
_entity_poly.pdbx_seq_one_letter_code
_entity_poly.pdbx_strand_id
1 'polypeptide(L)'
;DGEAKVSTTFVDLNIENQVIQILENLKLSGPVLLQGILQKNGKIIFIECNTRFGGASSLSIKAGLDSLYWSILEIQGENLNDYEFHKPKVNIRKIRIQEDIFF
;
A
#
# COMPACT_ATOMS: atom_id res chain seq x y z
N ASP A 1 -0.54 -0.62 20.53
CA ASP A 1 0.15 -1.61 19.68
C ASP A 1 0.55 -1.10 18.28
N GLY A 2 0.10 0.02 17.74
CA GLY A 2 0.54 0.57 16.45
C GLY A 2 0.19 -0.26 15.19
N GLU A 3 -0.44 -1.40 15.33
CA GLU A 3 -0.82 -2.25 14.21
C GLU A 3 -2.32 -2.24 13.94
N ALA A 4 -2.69 -2.12 12.63
CA ALA A 4 -4.09 -2.16 12.23
C ALA A 4 -4.69 -3.55 12.46
N LYS A 5 -5.71 -3.62 13.30
CA LYS A 5 -6.46 -4.86 13.60
C LYS A 5 -7.48 -5.18 12.53
N VAL A 6 -8.09 -4.17 11.93
CA VAL A 6 -9.05 -4.30 10.84
C VAL A 6 -8.64 -3.36 9.72
N SER A 7 -8.59 -3.86 8.50
CA SER A 7 -8.27 -3.08 7.30
C SER A 7 -9.18 -3.50 6.14
N THR A 8 -9.51 -2.57 5.28
CA THR A 8 -10.35 -2.82 4.09
C THR A 8 -9.75 -2.10 2.90
N THR A 9 -9.67 -2.76 1.75
CA THR A 9 -9.22 -2.15 0.51
C THR A 9 -10.33 -1.28 -0.09
N PHE A 10 -9.96 -0.13 -0.63
CA PHE A 10 -10.86 0.78 -1.33
C PHE A 10 -10.13 1.47 -2.48
N VAL A 11 -10.88 2.13 -3.34
CA VAL A 11 -10.38 3.01 -4.40
C VAL A 11 -11.04 4.37 -4.26
N ASP A 12 -10.24 5.42 -4.31
CA ASP A 12 -10.67 6.82 -4.31
C ASP A 12 -9.70 7.64 -5.15
N LEU A 13 -10.16 8.17 -6.27
CA LEU A 13 -9.33 8.91 -7.23
C LEU A 13 -8.73 10.19 -6.63
N ASN A 14 -9.44 10.85 -5.71
CA ASN A 14 -8.91 12.05 -5.06
C ASN A 14 -7.73 11.69 -4.16
N ILE A 15 -7.82 10.59 -3.42
CA ILE A 15 -6.73 10.06 -2.59
C ILE A 15 -5.56 9.63 -3.47
N GLU A 16 -5.82 8.87 -4.54
CA GLU A 16 -4.78 8.43 -5.48
C GLU A 16 -4.01 9.61 -6.04
N ASN A 17 -4.69 10.67 -6.49
CA ASN A 17 -4.04 11.87 -7.01
C ASN A 17 -3.17 12.58 -5.98
N GLN A 18 -3.61 12.71 -4.73
CA GLN A 18 -2.82 13.31 -3.67
C GLN A 18 -1.55 12.48 -3.36
N VAL A 19 -1.68 11.14 -3.38
CA VAL A 19 -0.55 10.22 -3.17
C VAL A 19 0.45 10.33 -4.33
N ILE A 20 -0.02 10.31 -5.57
CA ILE A 20 0.82 10.41 -6.77
C ILE A 20 1.64 11.71 -6.73
N GLN A 21 1.02 12.84 -6.45
CA GLN A 21 1.72 14.14 -6.37
C GLN A 21 2.87 14.12 -5.35
N ILE A 22 2.69 13.48 -4.21
CA ILE A 22 3.76 13.36 -3.20
C ILE A 22 4.87 12.43 -3.70
N LEU A 23 4.53 11.27 -4.24
CA LEU A 23 5.52 10.29 -4.69
C LEU A 23 6.37 10.82 -5.85
N GLU A 24 5.77 11.55 -6.79
CA GLU A 24 6.49 12.20 -7.90
C GLU A 24 7.51 13.23 -7.40
N ASN A 25 7.17 13.99 -6.36
CA ASN A 25 8.09 14.95 -5.76
C ASN A 25 9.23 14.29 -4.98
N LEU A 26 8.97 13.16 -4.34
CA LEU A 26 9.97 12.43 -3.53
C LEU A 26 10.96 11.62 -4.38
N LYS A 27 10.60 11.27 -5.63
CA LYS A 27 11.43 10.49 -6.57
C LYS A 27 11.99 9.21 -5.96
N LEU A 28 11.16 8.50 -5.20
CA LEU A 28 11.54 7.25 -4.54
C LEU A 28 11.48 6.08 -5.53
N SER A 29 12.33 5.08 -5.32
CA SER A 29 12.28 3.78 -6.02
C SER A 29 11.94 2.67 -5.03
N GLY A 30 11.39 1.58 -5.54
CA GLY A 30 11.00 0.42 -4.75
C GLY A 30 9.66 0.58 -4.03
N PRO A 31 9.33 -0.34 -3.13
CA PRO A 31 8.06 -0.32 -2.42
C PRO A 31 8.00 0.84 -1.44
N VAL A 32 6.89 1.57 -1.47
CA VAL A 32 6.64 2.71 -0.58
C VAL A 32 5.32 2.53 0.14
N LEU A 33 5.33 2.74 1.44
CA LEU A 33 4.14 2.82 2.28
C LEU A 33 3.95 4.26 2.76
N LEU A 34 2.85 4.88 2.36
CA LEU A 34 2.42 6.17 2.91
C LEU A 34 1.31 5.93 3.94
N GLN A 35 1.42 6.57 5.08
CA GLN A 35 0.36 6.61 6.09
C GLN A 35 -0.20 8.01 6.22
N GLY A 36 -1.51 8.11 6.33
CA GLY A 36 -2.18 9.40 6.47
C GLY A 36 -3.56 9.28 7.09
N ILE A 37 -4.09 10.43 7.48
CA ILE A 37 -5.44 10.59 8.00
C ILE A 37 -6.27 11.36 6.98
N LEU A 38 -7.33 10.71 6.50
CA LEU A 38 -8.31 11.36 5.63
C LEU A 38 -9.21 12.27 6.44
N GLN A 39 -9.21 13.55 6.08
CA GLN A 39 -10.07 14.56 6.68
C GLN A 39 -11.46 14.57 6.04
N LYS A 40 -12.44 15.14 6.74
CA LYS A 40 -13.83 15.29 6.24
C LYS A 40 -13.93 16.08 4.93
N ASN A 41 -13.00 16.98 4.67
CA ASN A 41 -12.91 17.77 3.44
C ASN A 41 -12.25 17.03 2.26
N GLY A 42 -11.90 15.76 2.42
CA GLY A 42 -11.25 14.94 1.40
C GLY A 42 -9.74 15.13 1.27
N LYS A 43 -9.12 15.96 2.11
CA LYS A 43 -7.66 16.09 2.17
C LYS A 43 -7.04 15.03 3.05
N ILE A 44 -5.83 14.60 2.69
CA ILE A 44 -5.04 13.68 3.51
C ILE A 44 -3.96 14.46 4.24
N ILE A 45 -3.86 14.22 5.54
CA ILE A 45 -2.67 14.59 6.32
C ILE A 45 -1.76 13.38 6.32
N PHE A 46 -0.65 13.46 5.61
CA PHE A 46 0.36 12.41 5.61
C PHE A 46 1.18 12.47 6.90
N ILE A 47 1.36 11.32 7.54
CA ILE A 47 2.04 11.20 8.83
C ILE A 47 3.42 10.57 8.64
N GLU A 48 3.51 9.55 7.78
CA GLU A 48 4.71 8.75 7.65
C GLU A 48 4.88 8.23 6.22
N CYS A 49 6.14 8.17 5.78
CA CYS A 49 6.54 7.56 4.52
C CYS A 49 7.65 6.53 4.80
N ASN A 50 7.38 5.27 4.50
CA ASN A 50 8.35 4.19 4.66
C ASN A 50 8.72 3.61 3.29
N THR A 51 10.00 3.56 2.97
CA THR A 51 10.53 2.95 1.74
C THR A 51 10.72 1.44 1.91
N ARG A 52 9.68 0.76 2.33
CA ARG A 52 9.64 -0.68 2.57
C ARG A 52 8.21 -1.20 2.59
N PHE A 53 8.07 -2.52 2.55
CA PHE A 53 6.78 -3.16 2.83
C PHE A 53 6.34 -2.90 4.28
N GLY A 54 5.07 -2.60 4.46
CA GLY A 54 4.47 -2.43 5.78
C GLY A 54 3.81 -3.71 6.30
N GLY A 55 3.48 -3.74 7.59
CA GLY A 55 2.76 -4.86 8.21
C GLY A 55 1.36 -5.12 7.60
N ALA A 56 0.77 -4.12 6.95
CA ALA A 56 -0.51 -4.25 6.25
C ALA A 56 -0.38 -4.70 4.78
N SER A 57 0.81 -4.75 4.20
CA SER A 57 1.05 -5.07 2.78
C SER A 57 0.47 -6.42 2.36
N SER A 58 0.35 -7.38 3.28
CA SER A 58 -0.29 -8.66 3.02
C SER A 58 -1.75 -8.55 2.55
N LEU A 59 -2.48 -7.51 2.97
CA LEU A 59 -3.83 -7.24 2.47
C LEU A 59 -3.80 -6.79 1.01
N SER A 60 -2.94 -5.84 0.67
CA SER A 60 -2.80 -5.33 -0.70
C SER A 60 -2.38 -6.43 -1.67
N ILE A 61 -1.41 -7.26 -1.27
CA ILE A 61 -0.95 -8.41 -2.05
C ILE A 61 -2.10 -9.42 -2.26
N LYS A 62 -2.84 -9.74 -1.20
CA LYS A 62 -3.99 -10.65 -1.28
C LYS A 62 -5.11 -10.08 -2.16
N ALA A 63 -5.25 -8.77 -2.21
CA ALA A 63 -6.19 -8.08 -3.08
C ALA A 63 -5.76 -8.05 -4.56
N GLY A 64 -4.52 -8.42 -4.86
CA GLY A 64 -3.98 -8.49 -6.22
C GLY A 64 -2.97 -7.41 -6.58
N LEU A 65 -2.55 -6.57 -5.61
CA LEU A 65 -1.42 -5.67 -5.80
C LEU A 65 -0.12 -6.48 -5.63
N ASP A 66 0.43 -6.98 -6.73
CA ASP A 66 1.61 -7.86 -6.72
C ASP A 66 2.92 -7.07 -6.54
N SER A 67 2.98 -6.32 -5.45
CA SER A 67 4.09 -5.42 -5.16
C SER A 67 5.43 -6.14 -4.93
N LEU A 68 5.41 -7.40 -4.51
CA LEU A 68 6.63 -8.21 -4.40
C LEU A 68 7.21 -8.52 -5.79
N TYR A 69 6.36 -8.93 -6.72
CA TYR A 69 6.74 -9.18 -8.11
C TYR A 69 7.31 -7.92 -8.78
N TRP A 70 6.62 -6.78 -8.64
CA TRP A 70 7.09 -5.50 -9.16
C TRP A 70 8.45 -5.09 -8.59
N SER A 71 8.67 -5.34 -7.29
CA SER A 71 9.97 -5.04 -6.66
C SER A 71 11.09 -5.93 -7.21
N ILE A 72 10.83 -7.19 -7.51
CA ILE A 72 11.80 -8.10 -8.12
C ILE A 72 12.17 -7.63 -9.52
N LEU A 73 11.20 -7.26 -10.35
CA LEU A 73 11.45 -6.72 -11.70
C LEU A 73 12.30 -5.47 -11.65
N GLU A 74 11.99 -4.54 -10.75
CA GLU A 74 12.75 -3.30 -10.58
C GLU A 74 14.21 -3.57 -10.15
N ILE A 75 14.45 -4.51 -9.24
CA ILE A 75 15.82 -4.94 -8.84
C ILE A 75 16.57 -5.56 -10.01
N GLN A 76 15.88 -6.26 -10.91
CA GLN A 76 16.48 -6.81 -12.13
C GLN A 76 16.75 -5.77 -13.21
N GLY A 77 16.39 -4.51 -12.98
CA GLY A 77 16.58 -3.41 -13.92
C GLY A 77 15.52 -3.32 -15.01
N GLU A 78 14.39 -4.03 -14.83
CA GLU A 78 13.26 -3.98 -15.75
C GLU A 78 12.53 -2.64 -15.65
N ASN A 79 12.00 -2.16 -16.78
CA ASN A 79 11.13 -0.99 -16.80
C ASN A 79 9.69 -1.42 -16.50
N LEU A 80 9.16 -1.04 -15.34
CA LEU A 80 7.82 -1.44 -14.92
C LEU A 80 6.71 -0.94 -15.86
N ASN A 81 6.95 0.10 -16.67
CA ASN A 81 5.98 0.57 -17.65
C ASN A 81 5.78 -0.39 -18.83
N ASP A 82 6.67 -1.37 -19.01
CA ASP A 82 6.56 -2.39 -20.06
C ASP A 82 5.61 -3.53 -19.65
N TYR A 83 5.10 -3.50 -18.44
CA TYR A 83 4.24 -4.53 -17.85
C TYR A 83 2.82 -4.00 -17.63
N GLU A 84 1.83 -4.86 -17.82
CA GLU A 84 0.44 -4.52 -17.58
C GLU A 84 0.15 -4.39 -16.08
N PHE A 85 -0.47 -3.29 -15.68
CA PHE A 85 -0.90 -3.07 -14.30
C PHE A 85 -2.38 -3.45 -14.12
N HIS A 86 -2.64 -4.40 -13.24
CA HIS A 86 -3.98 -4.78 -12.83
C HIS A 86 -4.35 -4.13 -11.50
N LYS A 87 -5.47 -3.40 -11.49
CA LYS A 87 -5.96 -2.78 -10.24
C LYS A 87 -6.33 -3.86 -9.23
N PRO A 88 -5.91 -3.68 -7.96
CA PRO A 88 -6.28 -4.62 -6.90
C PRO A 88 -7.79 -4.59 -6.63
N LYS A 89 -8.30 -5.69 -6.09
CA LYS A 89 -9.70 -5.83 -5.68
C LYS A 89 -10.01 -4.89 -4.51
N VAL A 90 -11.19 -4.27 -4.57
CA VAL A 90 -11.71 -3.41 -3.50
C VAL A 90 -12.62 -4.19 -2.55
N ASN A 91 -12.90 -3.61 -1.39
CA ASN A 91 -13.76 -4.19 -0.35
C ASN A 91 -13.27 -5.54 0.22
N ILE A 92 -11.98 -5.86 0.04
CA ILE A 92 -11.35 -6.96 0.74
C ILE A 92 -11.04 -6.52 2.17
N ARG A 93 -11.58 -7.25 3.14
CA ARG A 93 -11.37 -6.97 4.56
C ARG A 93 -10.39 -7.97 5.17
N LYS A 94 -9.43 -7.45 5.91
CA LYS A 94 -8.51 -8.23 6.74
C LYS A 94 -8.80 -7.94 8.20
N ILE A 95 -8.89 -9.00 8.99
CA ILE A 95 -8.94 -8.95 10.45
C ILE A 95 -7.70 -9.66 10.96
N ARG A 96 -6.94 -9.02 11.85
CA ARG A 96 -5.80 -9.64 12.52
C ARG A 96 -6.29 -10.20 13.85
N ILE A 97 -6.06 -11.50 14.05
CA ILE A 97 -6.38 -12.23 15.28
C ILE A 97 -5.05 -12.59 15.93
N GLN A 98 -4.94 -12.36 17.23
CA GLN A 98 -3.86 -12.89 18.06
C GLN A 98 -4.38 -14.15 18.74
N GLU A 99 -3.63 -15.21 18.68
CA GLU A 99 -3.95 -16.50 19.27
C GLU A 99 -2.75 -16.99 20.10
N ASP A 100 -2.99 -17.39 21.32
CA ASP A 100 -1.98 -18.02 22.17
C ASP A 100 -1.96 -19.52 21.89
N ILE A 101 -0.76 -20.07 21.64
CA ILE A 101 -0.56 -21.50 21.42
C ILE A 101 0.22 -22.05 22.59
N PHE A 102 -0.31 -23.08 23.23
CA PHE A 102 0.34 -23.77 24.34
C PHE A 102 0.84 -25.13 23.85
N PHE A 103 2.07 -25.45 24.22
CA PHE A 103 2.73 -26.72 23.87
C PHE A 103 2.90 -27.61 25.09
#